data_cc609c6a6e026a61e1a11d3c690797c5
#
_entry.id   cc609c6a6e026a61e1a11d3c690797c5
#
_cell.length_a   1.000
_cell.length_b   1.000
_cell.length_c   1.000
_cell.angle_alpha   90.00
_cell.angle_beta   90.00
_cell.angle_gamma   90.00
#
_symmetry.space_group_name_H-M   'P 1'
#
loop_
_entity.id
_entity.type
_entity.pdbx_description
1 polymer ?
#
loop_
_entity_poly.entity_id
_entity_poly.type
_entity_poly.pdbx_seq_one_letter_code
_entity_poly.pdbx_strand_id
1 'polypeptide(L)'
;MKTEASACVVRRVSRRDLATLVVMCGEHAQYERAPHAPAGMAERLAPALFATPPRLHAWVAEACGELLGYATATVEFSTWQARDFLHVDCLFVREGRRGDGIGVSLLAAVIVAARRAGCAEIQWQTPDWNTDAARFYRRVGAIEKPKRRFFLQVDG
;
A
#
# COMPACT_ATOMS: atom_id res chain seq x y z
N MET A 1 -13.03 -7.93 -32.86
CA MET A 1 -13.24 -8.64 -31.58
C MET A 1 -12.66 -7.77 -30.47
N LYS A 2 -13.51 -7.24 -29.61
CA LYS A 2 -13.04 -6.60 -28.37
C LYS A 2 -12.53 -7.74 -27.48
N THR A 3 -11.24 -7.80 -27.25
CA THR A 3 -10.66 -8.64 -26.22
C THR A 3 -11.31 -8.21 -24.90
N GLU A 4 -12.07 -9.09 -24.27
CA GLU A 4 -12.58 -8.83 -22.92
C GLU A 4 -11.37 -8.49 -22.05
N ALA A 5 -11.30 -7.25 -21.61
CA ALA A 5 -10.31 -6.85 -20.63
C ALA A 5 -10.56 -7.70 -19.39
N SER A 6 -9.66 -8.65 -19.12
CA SER A 6 -9.73 -9.46 -17.92
C SER A 6 -9.87 -8.53 -16.71
N ALA A 7 -10.95 -8.70 -15.96
CA ALA A 7 -11.23 -7.85 -14.81
C ALA A 7 -10.06 -7.91 -13.82
N CYS A 8 -9.61 -6.74 -13.38
CA CYS A 8 -8.60 -6.65 -12.33
C CYS A 8 -9.22 -7.09 -11.00
N VAL A 9 -8.57 -8.01 -10.31
CA VAL A 9 -8.98 -8.52 -9.00
C VAL A 9 -8.00 -8.07 -7.93
N VAL A 10 -8.51 -7.50 -6.85
CA VAL A 10 -7.73 -7.22 -5.64
C VAL A 10 -7.91 -8.35 -4.65
N ARG A 11 -6.82 -8.91 -4.19
CA ARG A 11 -6.77 -10.01 -3.23
C ARG A 11 -5.63 -9.85 -2.23
N ARG A 12 -5.69 -10.58 -1.15
CA ARG A 12 -4.56 -10.67 -0.21
C ARG A 12 -3.32 -11.24 -0.92
N VAL A 13 -2.16 -10.72 -0.53
CA VAL A 13 -0.87 -11.26 -0.97
C VAL A 13 -0.71 -12.71 -0.51
N SER A 14 -0.10 -13.54 -1.34
CA SER A 14 0.28 -14.90 -1.01
C SER A 14 1.80 -15.09 -1.14
N ARG A 15 2.33 -16.21 -0.66
CA ARG A 15 3.78 -16.48 -0.72
C ARG A 15 4.34 -16.47 -2.15
N ARG A 16 3.54 -16.90 -3.12
CA ARG A 16 3.93 -16.88 -4.54
C ARG A 16 4.14 -15.48 -5.10
N ASP A 17 3.53 -14.47 -4.48
CA ASP A 17 3.62 -13.07 -4.94
C ASP A 17 4.87 -12.35 -4.42
N LEU A 18 5.55 -12.92 -3.46
CA LEU A 18 6.56 -12.23 -2.67
C LEU A 18 7.70 -11.67 -3.52
N ALA A 19 8.22 -12.45 -4.47
CA ALA A 19 9.29 -11.99 -5.36
C ALA A 19 8.84 -10.79 -6.22
N THR A 20 7.63 -10.85 -6.79
CA THR A 20 7.06 -9.76 -7.58
C THR A 20 6.72 -8.55 -6.70
N LEU A 21 6.26 -8.77 -5.47
CA LEU A 21 6.02 -7.69 -4.52
C LEU A 21 7.31 -6.91 -4.24
N VAL A 22 8.44 -7.59 -4.02
CA VAL A 22 9.75 -6.94 -3.82
C VAL A 22 10.14 -6.10 -5.05
N VAL A 23 9.91 -6.62 -6.26
CA VAL A 23 10.14 -5.85 -7.50
C VAL A 23 9.28 -4.59 -7.53
N MET A 24 7.98 -4.70 -7.24
CA MET A 24 7.08 -3.55 -7.20
C MET A 24 7.46 -2.54 -6.11
N CYS A 25 7.97 -2.99 -4.97
CA CYS A 25 8.52 -2.08 -3.95
C CYS A 25 9.69 -1.26 -4.51
N GLY A 26 10.55 -1.85 -5.32
CA GLY A 26 11.64 -1.15 -6.01
C GLY A 26 11.12 -0.13 -7.01
N GLU A 27 10.15 -0.50 -7.82
CA GLU A 27 9.49 0.42 -8.77
C GLU A 27 8.82 1.61 -8.04
N HIS A 28 8.17 1.33 -6.91
CA HIS A 28 7.55 2.35 -6.06
C HIS A 28 8.59 3.30 -5.44
N ALA A 29 9.67 2.75 -4.88
CA ALA A 29 10.75 3.54 -4.33
C ALA A 29 11.38 4.45 -5.39
N GLN A 30 11.62 3.95 -6.59
CA GLN A 30 12.13 4.74 -7.71
C GLN A 30 11.16 5.87 -8.08
N TYR A 31 9.87 5.60 -8.15
CA TYR A 31 8.85 6.61 -8.41
C TYR A 31 8.82 7.70 -7.33
N GLU A 32 8.95 7.34 -6.06
CA GLU A 32 8.99 8.28 -4.94
C GLU A 32 10.38 8.88 -4.69
N ARG A 33 11.38 8.58 -5.52
CA ARG A 33 12.76 9.08 -5.38
C ARG A 33 13.39 8.68 -4.04
N ALA A 34 13.01 7.51 -3.53
CA ALA A 34 13.49 6.95 -2.27
C ALA A 34 14.58 5.90 -2.50
N PRO A 35 15.50 5.70 -1.56
CA PRO A 35 16.45 4.60 -1.63
C PRO A 35 15.75 3.26 -1.52
N HIS A 36 16.30 2.25 -2.19
CA HIS A 36 15.78 0.88 -2.17
C HIS A 36 16.93 -0.13 -2.10
N ALA A 37 16.83 -1.06 -1.16
CA ALA A 37 17.79 -2.12 -0.93
C ALA A 37 17.06 -3.48 -0.91
N PRO A 38 16.94 -4.18 -2.05
CA PRO A 38 16.13 -5.40 -2.15
C PRO A 38 16.79 -6.63 -1.51
N ALA A 39 18.09 -6.60 -1.23
CA ALA A 39 18.78 -7.74 -0.65
C ALA A 39 18.20 -8.15 0.71
N GLY A 40 17.76 -9.41 0.85
CA GLY A 40 17.13 -9.94 2.06
C GLY A 40 15.72 -9.38 2.35
N MET A 41 15.13 -8.61 1.44
CA MET A 41 13.84 -8.00 1.67
C MET A 41 12.71 -9.03 1.72
N ALA A 42 12.71 -10.02 0.83
CA ALA A 42 11.72 -11.09 0.83
C ALA A 42 11.74 -11.87 2.14
N GLU A 43 12.91 -12.21 2.64
CA GLU A 43 13.12 -12.95 3.89
C GLU A 43 12.64 -12.16 5.12
N ARG A 44 12.75 -10.85 5.10
CA ARG A 44 12.25 -9.96 6.19
C ARG A 44 10.78 -9.68 6.09
N LEU A 45 10.21 -9.60 4.89
CA LEU A 45 8.78 -9.37 4.67
C LEU A 45 7.94 -10.61 5.01
N ALA A 46 8.41 -11.80 4.68
CA ALA A 46 7.63 -13.02 4.82
C ALA A 46 7.09 -13.24 6.25
N PRO A 47 7.88 -13.12 7.32
CA PRO A 47 7.36 -13.28 8.68
C PRO A 47 6.30 -12.23 9.05
N ALA A 48 6.45 -11.00 8.57
CA ALA A 48 5.49 -9.94 8.85
C ALA A 48 4.17 -10.14 8.11
N LEU A 49 4.23 -10.60 6.86
CA LEU A 49 3.07 -10.80 5.99
C LEU A 49 2.26 -12.05 6.34
N PHE A 50 2.93 -13.14 6.73
CA PHE A 50 2.34 -14.48 6.82
C PHE A 50 2.24 -15.02 8.24
N ALA A 51 2.50 -14.21 9.26
CA ALA A 51 2.17 -14.53 10.64
C ALA A 51 0.66 -14.52 10.87
N THR A 52 0.21 -15.13 11.97
CA THR A 52 -1.20 -15.13 12.39
C THR A 52 -1.31 -14.55 13.81
N PRO A 53 -1.86 -13.34 13.96
CA PRO A 53 -2.25 -12.38 12.93
C PRO A 53 -1.04 -11.75 12.22
N PRO A 54 -1.19 -11.26 10.99
CA PRO A 54 -0.09 -10.62 10.28
C PRO A 54 0.27 -9.27 10.93
N ARG A 55 1.57 -8.96 10.98
CA ARG A 55 2.06 -7.64 11.39
C ARG A 55 1.91 -6.61 10.27
N LEU A 56 2.05 -7.06 9.03
CA LEU A 56 1.86 -6.25 7.83
C LEU A 56 0.77 -6.88 6.98
N HIS A 57 -0.28 -6.13 6.74
CA HIS A 57 -1.34 -6.51 5.80
C HIS A 57 -0.94 -6.07 4.40
N ALA A 58 -1.14 -6.92 3.40
CA ALA A 58 -0.83 -6.59 2.02
C ALA A 58 -1.88 -7.12 1.05
N TRP A 59 -2.15 -6.33 0.03
CA TRP A 59 -3.05 -6.64 -1.07
C TRP A 59 -2.33 -6.43 -2.39
N VAL A 60 -2.66 -7.23 -3.37
CA VAL A 60 -2.19 -7.09 -4.75
C VAL A 60 -3.37 -6.97 -5.69
N ALA A 61 -3.18 -6.20 -6.74
CA ALA A 61 -4.10 -6.10 -7.86
C ALA A 61 -3.57 -6.95 -9.01
N GLU A 62 -4.35 -7.92 -9.45
CA GLU A 62 -3.97 -8.91 -10.47
C GLU A 62 -4.92 -8.88 -11.66
N ALA A 63 -4.39 -8.90 -12.86
CA ALA A 63 -5.14 -9.15 -14.08
C ALA A 63 -4.31 -10.00 -15.04
N CYS A 64 -4.92 -11.01 -15.65
CA CYS A 64 -4.26 -11.94 -16.58
C CYS A 64 -2.99 -12.59 -16.00
N GLY A 65 -2.96 -12.88 -14.70
CA GLY A 65 -1.80 -13.48 -14.03
C GLY A 65 -0.65 -12.50 -13.75
N GLU A 66 -0.83 -11.22 -14.03
CA GLU A 66 0.17 -10.17 -13.79
C GLU A 66 -0.26 -9.29 -12.61
N LEU A 67 0.69 -8.98 -11.73
CA LEU A 67 0.47 -8.03 -10.65
C LEU A 67 0.67 -6.60 -11.15
N LEU A 68 -0.34 -5.77 -10.95
CA LEU A 68 -0.41 -4.41 -11.49
C LEU A 68 -0.20 -3.32 -10.44
N GLY A 69 -0.29 -3.68 -9.18
CA GLY A 69 -0.15 -2.76 -8.06
C GLY A 69 -0.27 -3.48 -6.74
N TYR A 70 0.00 -2.76 -5.66
CA TYR A 70 -0.09 -3.30 -4.31
C TYR A 70 -0.43 -2.21 -3.29
N ALA A 71 -0.93 -2.63 -2.15
CA ALA A 71 -1.08 -1.81 -0.96
C ALA A 71 -0.62 -2.58 0.27
N THR A 72 -0.02 -1.86 1.23
CA THR A 72 0.35 -2.42 2.54
C THR A 72 -0.16 -1.53 3.66
N ALA A 73 -0.51 -2.13 4.80
CA ALA A 73 -1.03 -1.40 5.94
C ALA A 73 -0.72 -2.10 7.26
N THR A 74 -0.63 -1.31 8.32
CA THR A 74 -0.47 -1.76 9.71
C THR A 74 -1.56 -1.18 10.57
N VAL A 75 -1.96 -1.90 11.62
CA VAL A 75 -2.84 -1.36 12.67
C VAL A 75 -1.96 -0.66 13.70
N GLU A 76 -2.27 0.60 13.97
CA GLU A 76 -1.55 1.43 14.93
C GLU A 76 -2.52 2.01 15.97
N PHE A 77 -2.00 2.35 17.15
CA PHE A 77 -2.79 2.95 18.22
C PHE A 77 -2.55 4.46 18.28
N SER A 78 -3.63 5.23 18.26
CA SER A 78 -3.57 6.68 18.46
C SER A 78 -3.72 7.02 19.94
N THR A 79 -2.71 7.65 20.53
CA THR A 79 -2.75 8.11 21.93
C THR A 79 -3.86 9.14 22.14
N TRP A 80 -4.00 10.09 21.23
CA TRP A 80 -4.99 11.17 21.40
C TRP A 80 -6.43 10.71 21.22
N GLN A 81 -6.65 9.73 20.35
CA GLN A 81 -7.98 9.16 20.15
C GLN A 81 -8.25 7.95 21.04
N ALA A 82 -7.22 7.43 21.71
CA ALA A 82 -7.26 6.22 22.56
C ALA A 82 -7.90 5.01 21.83
N ARG A 83 -7.56 4.84 20.55
CA ARG A 83 -8.07 3.75 19.71
C ARG A 83 -7.16 3.43 18.54
N ASP A 84 -7.41 2.29 17.92
CA ASP A 84 -6.70 1.85 16.73
C ASP A 84 -7.11 2.64 15.47
N PHE A 85 -6.14 2.84 14.60
CA PHE A 85 -6.34 3.30 13.23
C PHE A 85 -5.51 2.44 12.27
N LEU A 86 -5.87 2.43 11.00
CA LEU A 86 -5.10 1.73 9.99
C LEU A 86 -4.15 2.71 9.29
N HIS A 87 -2.87 2.41 9.34
CA HIS A 87 -1.84 3.18 8.62
C HIS A 87 -1.51 2.47 7.31
N VAL A 88 -1.76 3.13 6.18
CA VAL A 88 -1.33 2.65 4.86
C VAL A 88 0.12 3.09 4.64
N ASP A 89 1.02 2.11 4.57
CA ASP A 89 2.43 2.36 4.35
C ASP A 89 2.72 2.56 2.86
N CYS A 90 2.15 1.70 2.01
CA CYS A 90 2.33 1.76 0.57
C CYS A 90 0.99 1.65 -0.17
N LEU A 91 0.83 2.44 -1.22
CA LEU A 91 -0.20 2.31 -2.24
C LEU A 91 0.42 2.65 -3.59
N PHE A 92 0.57 1.67 -4.45
CA PHE A 92 1.28 1.81 -5.71
C PHE A 92 0.57 1.07 -6.84
N VAL A 93 0.50 1.71 -7.99
CA VAL A 93 0.04 1.13 -9.27
C VAL A 93 1.16 1.31 -10.28
N ARG A 94 1.50 0.23 -10.98
CA ARG A 94 2.55 0.22 -11.99
C ARG A 94 2.31 1.28 -13.06
N GLU A 95 3.38 1.85 -13.57
CA GLU A 95 3.34 2.77 -14.70
C GLU A 95 2.62 2.15 -15.91
N GLY A 96 1.87 2.96 -16.65
CA GLY A 96 1.05 2.50 -17.76
C GLY A 96 -0.29 1.85 -17.38
N ARG A 97 -0.52 1.58 -16.10
CA ARG A 97 -1.78 1.04 -15.58
C ARG A 97 -2.51 2.00 -14.64
N ARG A 98 -1.98 3.21 -14.50
CA ARG A 98 -2.64 4.29 -13.75
C ARG A 98 -3.80 4.86 -14.55
N GLY A 99 -4.87 5.24 -13.84
CA GLY A 99 -6.10 5.71 -14.47
C GLY A 99 -7.14 4.62 -14.76
N ASP A 100 -6.79 3.35 -14.55
CA ASP A 100 -7.69 2.19 -14.77
C ASP A 100 -8.53 1.83 -13.53
N GLY A 101 -8.53 2.68 -12.49
CA GLY A 101 -9.28 2.43 -11.25
C GLY A 101 -8.63 1.44 -10.28
N ILE A 102 -7.42 0.97 -10.56
CA ILE A 102 -6.71 -0.02 -9.73
C ILE A 102 -6.42 0.54 -8.33
N GLY A 103 -5.96 1.79 -8.25
CA GLY A 103 -5.71 2.46 -6.97
C GLY A 103 -6.97 2.58 -6.10
N VAL A 104 -8.11 2.88 -6.71
CA VAL A 104 -9.41 2.92 -6.03
C VAL A 104 -9.78 1.53 -5.50
N SER A 105 -9.58 0.49 -6.29
CA SER A 105 -9.87 -0.90 -5.91
C SER A 105 -8.97 -1.38 -4.75
N LEU A 106 -7.69 -1.04 -4.78
CA LEU A 106 -6.76 -1.32 -3.68
C LEU A 106 -7.19 -0.59 -2.40
N LEU A 107 -7.51 0.69 -2.50
CA LEU A 107 -7.97 1.48 -1.36
C LEU A 107 -9.30 0.94 -0.80
N ALA A 108 -10.22 0.47 -1.65
CA ALA A 108 -11.45 -0.16 -1.22
C ALA A 108 -11.21 -1.42 -0.37
N ALA A 109 -10.24 -2.26 -0.75
CA ALA A 109 -9.85 -3.43 0.04
C ALA A 109 -9.28 -3.02 1.41
N VAL A 110 -8.47 -1.97 1.45
CA VAL A 110 -7.92 -1.39 2.70
C VAL A 110 -9.05 -0.87 3.60
N ILE A 111 -10.03 -0.17 3.05
CA ILE A 111 -11.20 0.34 3.79
C ILE A 111 -12.00 -0.81 4.42
N VAL A 112 -12.23 -1.89 3.67
CA VAL A 112 -12.90 -3.08 4.21
C VAL A 112 -12.11 -3.67 5.38
N ALA A 113 -10.79 -3.77 5.24
CA ALA A 113 -9.92 -4.29 6.30
C ALA A 113 -9.93 -3.39 7.54
N ALA A 114 -9.91 -2.07 7.37
CA ALA A 114 -10.00 -1.11 8.48
C ALA A 114 -11.31 -1.30 9.27
N ARG A 115 -12.44 -1.41 8.59
CA ARG A 115 -13.74 -1.66 9.21
C ARG A 115 -13.76 -2.97 10.00
N ARG A 116 -13.21 -4.04 9.42
CA ARG A 116 -13.13 -5.36 10.08
C ARG A 116 -12.22 -5.35 11.31
N ALA A 117 -11.17 -4.52 11.29
CA ALA A 117 -10.27 -4.33 12.43
C ALA A 117 -10.81 -3.36 13.50
N GLY A 118 -12.00 -2.78 13.29
CA GLY A 118 -12.58 -1.80 14.20
C GLY A 118 -11.92 -0.41 14.12
N CYS A 119 -11.14 -0.15 13.07
CA CYS A 119 -10.52 1.15 12.84
C CYS A 119 -11.52 2.10 12.18
N ALA A 120 -11.76 3.25 12.80
CA ALA A 120 -12.66 4.27 12.25
C ALA A 120 -11.92 5.25 11.32
N GLU A 121 -10.60 5.20 11.27
CA GLU A 121 -9.76 6.12 10.51
C GLU A 121 -8.64 5.37 9.80
N ILE A 122 -8.30 5.85 8.61
CA ILE A 122 -7.15 5.41 7.83
C ILE A 122 -6.25 6.61 7.61
N GLN A 123 -4.95 6.46 7.84
CA GLN A 123 -3.97 7.51 7.63
C GLN A 123 -2.87 7.03 6.67
N TRP A 124 -2.33 7.95 5.89
CA TRP A 124 -1.17 7.71 5.03
C TRP A 124 -0.44 9.01 4.73
N GLN A 125 0.71 8.88 4.09
CA GLN A 125 1.56 9.99 3.70
C GLN A 125 1.94 9.86 2.23
N THR A 126 2.24 10.99 1.60
CA THR A 126 2.84 11.04 0.27
C THR A 126 3.87 12.18 0.25
N PRO A 127 4.95 12.08 -0.56
CA PRO A 127 5.89 13.18 -0.69
C PRO A 127 5.20 14.47 -1.12
N ASP A 128 5.65 15.58 -0.57
CA ASP A 128 5.06 16.91 -0.79
C ASP A 128 5.00 17.30 -2.29
N TRP A 129 6.00 16.87 -3.05
CA TRP A 129 6.08 17.10 -4.50
C TRP A 129 5.10 16.25 -5.32
N ASN A 130 4.53 15.16 -4.74
CA ASN A 130 3.66 14.22 -5.46
C ASN A 130 2.22 14.76 -5.58
N THR A 131 2.05 15.76 -6.42
CA THR A 131 0.77 16.45 -6.61
C THR A 131 -0.28 15.57 -7.27
N ASP A 132 0.12 14.60 -8.09
CA ASP A 132 -0.81 13.65 -8.74
C ASP A 132 -1.43 12.71 -7.71
N ALA A 133 -0.65 12.19 -6.78
CA ALA A 133 -1.16 11.38 -5.67
C ALA A 133 -2.10 12.21 -4.77
N ALA A 134 -1.71 13.43 -4.41
CA ALA A 134 -2.55 14.31 -3.61
C ALA A 134 -3.90 14.59 -4.28
N ARG A 135 -3.90 14.82 -5.59
CA ARG A 135 -5.13 15.00 -6.38
C ARG A 135 -6.01 13.75 -6.35
N PHE A 136 -5.41 12.57 -6.51
CA PHE A 136 -6.12 11.30 -6.40
C PHE A 136 -6.77 11.12 -5.01
N TYR A 137 -6.02 11.39 -3.94
CA TYR A 137 -6.53 11.25 -2.58
C TYR A 137 -7.67 12.22 -2.24
N ARG A 138 -7.60 13.46 -2.72
CA ARG A 138 -8.71 14.43 -2.59
C ARG A 138 -9.97 13.94 -3.31
N ARG A 139 -9.82 13.35 -4.50
CA ARG A 139 -10.97 12.80 -5.25
C ARG A 139 -11.67 11.66 -4.53
N VAL A 140 -10.94 10.84 -3.78
CA VAL A 140 -11.55 9.76 -2.98
C VAL A 140 -12.09 10.25 -1.63
N GLY A 141 -12.02 11.56 -1.36
CA GLY A 141 -12.61 12.18 -0.17
C GLY A 141 -11.67 12.29 1.03
N ALA A 142 -10.37 12.06 0.85
CA ALA A 142 -9.40 12.24 1.94
C ALA A 142 -9.15 13.73 2.23
N ILE A 143 -8.94 14.02 3.51
CA ILE A 143 -8.57 15.35 4.01
C ILE A 143 -7.08 15.36 4.27
N GLU A 144 -6.36 16.36 3.77
CA GLU A 144 -4.93 16.50 4.02
C GLU A 144 -4.63 17.44 5.19
N LYS A 145 -3.59 17.09 5.94
CA LYS A 145 -3.02 17.92 7.02
C LYS A 145 -1.52 17.99 6.81
N PRO A 146 -0.92 19.18 6.67
CA PRO A 146 0.52 19.29 6.50
C PRO A 146 1.25 18.92 7.80
N LYS A 147 2.31 18.13 7.67
CA LYS A 147 3.20 17.75 8.76
C LYS A 147 4.64 17.63 8.25
N ARG A 148 5.60 17.79 9.14
CA ARG A 148 7.00 17.44 8.89
C ARG A 148 7.29 16.06 9.46
N ARG A 149 8.00 15.24 8.69
CA ARG A 149 8.44 13.91 9.12
C ARG A 149 9.93 13.94 9.47
N PHE A 150 10.25 13.46 10.66
CA PHE A 150 11.63 13.40 11.17
C PHE A 150 12.09 11.95 11.24
N PHE A 151 13.38 11.74 10.95
CA PHE A 151 14.05 10.45 11.07
C PHE A 151 15.22 10.60 12.03
N LEU A 152 15.34 9.68 12.97
CA LEU A 152 16.49 9.57 13.86
C LEU A 152 16.98 8.11 13.80
N GLN A 153 18.21 7.91 13.34
CA GLN A 153 18.79 6.59 13.39
C GLN A 153 19.18 6.27 14.83
N VAL A 154 18.81 5.07 15.28
CA VAL A 154 19.24 4.52 16.56
C VAL A 154 20.22 3.41 16.24
N ASP A 155 21.48 3.63 16.61
CA ASP A 155 22.54 2.65 16.43
C ASP A 155 22.26 1.46 17.34
N GLY A 156 22.23 0.27 16.73
CA GLY A 156 22.07 -1.01 17.40
C GLY A 156 23.33 -1.82 17.31
#